data_b4361d67b7c5a91236022daeedac3028
#
_entry.id   b4361d67b7c5a91236022daeedac3028
#
_cell.length_a   1.000
_cell.length_b   1.000
_cell.length_c   1.000
_cell.angle_alpha   90.00
_cell.angle_beta   90.00
_cell.angle_gamma   90.00
#
_symmetry.space_group_name_H-M   'P 1'
#
loop_
_entity.id
_entity.type
_entity.pdbx_description
1 polymer ?
#
loop_
_entity_poly.entity_id
_entity_poly.type
_entity_poly.pdbx_seq_one_letter_code
_entity_poly.pdbx_strand_id
1 'polypeptide(L)'
;MTGSTGLLGRYLVNEAGKYGKVFGVARSKSNFDCDLTKIEEVRSMIATIKPDVILHAAAMVDIDVCENDQKNAWANNVLAVNNLLKVISPDSCMVFLSSVAVYPDIKGPHKENIEGPVNYYGHTKLEAEKMIKTHINHLIFRGAMFGPSKSKSRMSLSDFIIERLSKNKPVTLFDDELFSPLHLSSFSKIILISVNKGLQGTFNIGSQGGMSKAEFGFKIADHLGLSTDMVSKRASTEISGRSKRAIDMRLDSSSLEKNLNYSMPTLIEEIKKL
;
A
#
# COMPACT_ATOMS: atom_id res chain seq x y z
N MET A 1 10.36 11.37 -2.24
CA MET A 1 9.09 10.58 -2.24
C MET A 1 8.80 10.08 -3.64
N THR A 2 8.91 8.78 -3.92
CA THR A 2 8.58 8.20 -5.23
C THR A 2 7.11 7.77 -5.27
N GLY A 3 6.49 7.79 -6.46
CA GLY A 3 5.05 7.57 -6.59
C GLY A 3 4.19 8.68 -6.02
N SER A 4 4.71 9.90 -5.98
CA SER A 4 4.08 11.09 -5.35
C SER A 4 2.71 11.46 -5.91
N THR A 5 2.43 11.12 -7.16
CA THR A 5 1.14 11.38 -7.84
C THR A 5 0.12 10.25 -7.66
N GLY A 6 0.52 9.13 -7.05
CA GLY A 6 -0.32 7.96 -6.79
C GLY A 6 -1.34 8.15 -5.66
N LEU A 7 -2.16 7.10 -5.42
CA LEU A 7 -3.20 7.08 -4.40
C LEU A 7 -2.66 7.45 -3.01
N LEU A 8 -1.70 6.69 -2.50
CA LEU A 8 -1.06 6.94 -1.21
C LEU A 8 -0.07 8.11 -1.28
N GLY A 9 0.62 8.29 -2.42
CA GLY A 9 1.68 9.27 -2.59
C GLY A 9 1.28 10.69 -2.23
N ARG A 10 0.08 11.11 -2.61
CA ARG A 10 -0.43 12.46 -2.29
C ARG A 10 -0.67 12.68 -0.79
N TYR A 11 -1.07 11.64 -0.07
CA TYR A 11 -1.22 11.70 1.39
C TYR A 11 0.15 11.73 2.08
N LEU A 12 1.10 10.90 1.61
CA LEU A 12 2.45 10.89 2.15
C LEU A 12 3.20 12.19 1.90
N VAL A 13 3.08 12.79 0.72
CA VAL A 13 3.67 14.11 0.42
C VAL A 13 3.16 15.17 1.39
N ASN A 14 1.84 15.21 1.60
CA ASN A 14 1.23 16.18 2.52
C ASN A 14 1.66 15.94 3.97
N GLU A 15 1.69 14.68 4.42
CA GLU A 15 2.09 14.37 5.80
C GLU A 15 3.59 14.61 6.01
N ALA A 16 4.44 14.18 5.07
CA ALA A 16 5.89 14.36 5.14
C ALA A 16 6.31 15.84 5.15
N GLY A 17 5.53 16.72 4.51
CA GLY A 17 5.75 18.15 4.53
C GLY A 17 5.76 18.79 5.92
N LYS A 18 5.19 18.10 6.94
CA LYS A 18 5.23 18.55 8.34
C LYS A 18 6.60 18.29 9.01
N TYR A 19 7.42 17.42 8.42
CA TYR A 19 8.69 16.97 8.99
C TYR A 19 9.91 17.50 8.24
N GLY A 20 9.74 18.01 7.01
CA GLY A 20 10.85 18.54 6.24
C GLY A 20 10.50 18.85 4.79
N LYS A 21 11.51 19.18 4.00
CA LYS A 21 11.35 19.47 2.58
C LYS A 21 11.07 18.19 1.80
N VAL A 22 9.98 18.17 1.03
CA VAL A 22 9.56 17.01 0.25
C VAL A 22 9.75 17.25 -1.24
N PHE A 23 10.43 16.31 -1.89
CA PHE A 23 10.54 16.26 -3.35
C PHE A 23 9.69 15.10 -3.86
N GLY A 24 8.62 15.42 -4.57
CA GLY A 24 7.79 14.43 -5.24
C GLY A 24 8.46 13.91 -6.50
N VAL A 25 8.52 12.59 -6.66
CA VAL A 25 9.09 11.91 -7.84
C VAL A 25 8.04 11.00 -8.45
N ALA A 26 7.81 11.12 -9.74
CA ALA A 26 6.94 10.26 -10.53
C ALA A 26 7.42 10.25 -11.99
N ARG A 27 6.79 9.44 -12.84
CA ARG A 27 7.14 9.42 -14.29
C ARG A 27 6.75 10.71 -15.02
N SER A 28 5.82 11.47 -14.47
CA SER A 28 5.40 12.77 -15.01
C SER A 28 4.59 13.56 -13.96
N LYS A 29 4.50 14.89 -14.17
CA LYS A 29 3.66 15.80 -13.36
C LYS A 29 4.04 15.83 -11.88
N SER A 30 5.33 15.77 -11.58
CA SER A 30 5.89 15.82 -10.24
C SER A 30 7.00 16.88 -10.13
N ASN A 31 7.64 17.03 -8.97
CA ASN A 31 8.78 17.94 -8.84
C ASN A 31 9.98 17.43 -9.64
N PHE A 32 10.14 16.10 -9.71
CA PHE A 32 11.16 15.42 -10.51
C PHE A 32 10.49 14.32 -11.33
N ASP A 33 10.46 14.48 -12.63
CA ASP A 33 10.05 13.41 -13.53
C ASP A 33 11.22 12.45 -13.69
N CYS A 34 11.00 11.16 -13.32
CA CYS A 34 12.03 10.13 -13.33
C CYS A 34 11.40 8.75 -13.55
N ASP A 35 11.95 8.01 -14.50
CA ASP A 35 11.69 6.59 -14.68
C ASP A 35 12.67 5.78 -13.83
N LEU A 36 12.18 5.23 -12.72
CA LEU A 36 12.98 4.46 -11.78
C LEU A 36 13.58 3.17 -12.36
N THR A 37 13.11 2.74 -13.54
CA THR A 37 13.71 1.58 -14.23
C THR A 37 15.01 1.94 -14.95
N LYS A 38 15.31 3.24 -15.11
CA LYS A 38 16.50 3.75 -15.77
C LYS A 38 17.51 4.27 -14.77
N ILE A 39 18.60 3.53 -14.58
CA ILE A 39 19.60 3.81 -13.55
C ILE A 39 20.20 5.22 -13.65
N GLU A 40 20.42 5.74 -14.86
CA GLU A 40 21.04 7.07 -15.02
C GLU A 40 20.09 8.21 -14.63
N GLU A 41 18.77 8.05 -14.89
CA GLU A 41 17.77 9.00 -14.39
C GLU A 41 17.71 8.98 -12.86
N VAL A 42 17.75 7.79 -12.24
CA VAL A 42 17.78 7.63 -10.79
C VAL A 42 19.04 8.23 -10.17
N ARG A 43 20.21 8.00 -10.79
CA ARG A 43 21.50 8.56 -10.36
C ARG A 43 21.48 10.09 -10.37
N SER A 44 21.03 10.69 -11.47
CA SER A 44 20.94 12.14 -11.61
C SER A 44 19.98 12.75 -10.57
N MET A 45 18.82 12.14 -10.37
CA MET A 45 17.83 12.55 -9.38
C MET A 45 18.40 12.50 -7.95
N ILE A 46 18.99 11.38 -7.55
CA ILE A 46 19.55 11.19 -6.20
C ILE A 46 20.73 12.16 -5.96
N ALA A 47 21.61 12.35 -6.94
CA ALA A 47 22.72 13.30 -6.84
C ALA A 47 22.24 14.75 -6.65
N THR A 48 21.10 15.11 -7.26
CA THR A 48 20.50 16.44 -7.14
C THR A 48 19.79 16.63 -5.80
N ILE A 49 19.00 15.64 -5.36
CA ILE A 49 18.15 15.75 -4.17
C ILE A 49 18.94 15.49 -2.88
N LYS A 50 19.86 14.51 -2.88
CA LYS A 50 20.61 14.02 -1.72
C LYS A 50 19.67 13.78 -0.52
N PRO A 51 18.70 12.85 -0.63
CA PRO A 51 17.66 12.69 0.36
C PRO A 51 18.18 12.02 1.63
N ASP A 52 17.73 12.50 2.80
CA ASP A 52 17.92 11.79 4.10
C ASP A 52 16.97 10.60 4.21
N VAL A 53 15.76 10.71 3.63
CA VAL A 53 14.72 9.67 3.66
C VAL A 53 14.11 9.48 2.28
N ILE A 54 14.02 8.23 1.84
CA ILE A 54 13.31 7.86 0.62
C ILE A 54 12.03 7.11 0.99
N LEU A 55 10.89 7.77 0.79
CA LEU A 55 9.58 7.10 0.88
C LEU A 55 9.26 6.49 -0.50
N HIS A 56 9.41 5.18 -0.65
CA HIS A 56 9.20 4.49 -1.92
C HIS A 56 7.82 3.84 -1.99
N ALA A 57 6.88 4.53 -2.67
CA ALA A 57 5.52 4.05 -2.93
C ALA A 57 5.22 3.87 -4.43
N ALA A 58 6.21 4.07 -5.30
CA ALA A 58 6.06 3.77 -6.72
C ALA A 58 6.01 2.25 -6.93
N ALA A 59 4.98 1.75 -7.59
CA ALA A 59 4.86 0.35 -7.95
C ALA A 59 3.78 0.14 -9.02
N MET A 60 3.88 -0.94 -9.76
CA MET A 60 2.79 -1.55 -10.52
C MET A 60 2.04 -2.47 -9.55
N VAL A 61 0.78 -2.16 -9.27
CA VAL A 61 0.06 -2.74 -8.13
C VAL A 61 -1.23 -3.49 -8.52
N ASP A 62 -1.61 -3.45 -9.79
CA ASP A 62 -2.72 -4.25 -10.31
C ASP A 62 -2.27 -5.70 -10.42
N ILE A 63 -2.91 -6.59 -9.65
CA ILE A 63 -2.50 -7.98 -9.53
C ILE A 63 -2.67 -8.70 -10.86
N ASP A 64 -3.80 -8.48 -11.55
CA ASP A 64 -4.09 -9.16 -12.81
C ASP A 64 -3.16 -8.67 -13.93
N VAL A 65 -2.85 -7.38 -13.95
CA VAL A 65 -1.87 -6.83 -14.90
C VAL A 65 -0.45 -7.33 -14.58
N CYS A 66 -0.06 -7.45 -13.30
CA CYS A 66 1.25 -8.00 -12.93
C CYS A 66 1.39 -9.48 -13.32
N GLU A 67 0.31 -10.26 -13.23
CA GLU A 67 0.30 -11.67 -13.63
C GLU A 67 0.47 -11.81 -15.14
N ASN A 68 -0.19 -10.95 -15.91
CA ASN A 68 -0.18 -11.00 -17.38
C ASN A 68 1.07 -10.36 -18.01
N ASP A 69 1.71 -9.39 -17.34
CA ASP A 69 2.94 -8.72 -17.80
C ASP A 69 4.01 -8.73 -16.69
N GLN A 70 4.53 -9.93 -16.45
CA GLN A 70 5.52 -10.19 -15.41
C GLN A 70 6.82 -9.40 -15.61
N LYS A 71 7.24 -9.22 -16.87
CA LYS A 71 8.46 -8.46 -17.19
C LYS A 71 8.33 -7.00 -16.76
N ASN A 72 7.22 -6.37 -17.05
CA ASN A 72 6.97 -4.99 -16.68
C ASN A 72 6.73 -4.85 -15.16
N ALA A 73 6.03 -5.81 -14.55
CA ALA A 73 5.88 -5.87 -13.10
C ALA A 73 7.22 -5.97 -12.38
N TRP A 74 8.12 -6.84 -12.86
CA TRP A 74 9.48 -6.95 -12.32
C TRP A 74 10.28 -5.66 -12.47
N ALA A 75 10.26 -5.07 -13.65
CA ALA A 75 10.97 -3.81 -13.92
C ALA A 75 10.51 -2.69 -12.97
N ASN A 76 9.19 -2.52 -12.79
CA ASN A 76 8.65 -1.44 -11.96
C ASN A 76 8.75 -1.70 -10.45
N ASN A 77 8.69 -2.97 -10.00
CA ASN A 77 8.61 -3.29 -8.58
C ASN A 77 9.95 -3.76 -7.99
N VAL A 78 10.81 -4.38 -8.78
CA VAL A 78 12.09 -4.94 -8.31
C VAL A 78 13.28 -4.17 -8.86
N LEU A 79 13.39 -4.01 -10.21
CA LEU A 79 14.52 -3.28 -10.79
C LEU A 79 14.56 -1.82 -10.34
N ALA A 80 13.41 -1.16 -10.22
CA ALA A 80 13.32 0.21 -9.70
C ALA A 80 13.89 0.34 -8.27
N VAL A 81 13.61 -0.64 -7.39
CA VAL A 81 14.19 -0.72 -6.04
C VAL A 81 15.70 -0.95 -6.11
N ASN A 82 16.15 -1.91 -6.93
CA ASN A 82 17.58 -2.16 -7.12
C ASN A 82 18.33 -0.90 -7.59
N ASN A 83 17.76 -0.15 -8.54
CA ASN A 83 18.37 1.08 -9.03
C ASN A 83 18.47 2.15 -7.94
N LEU A 84 17.46 2.29 -7.07
CA LEU A 84 17.53 3.18 -5.91
C LEU A 84 18.65 2.74 -4.96
N LEU A 85 18.68 1.48 -4.56
CA LEU A 85 19.66 0.94 -3.60
C LEU A 85 21.12 1.08 -4.09
N LYS A 86 21.35 1.03 -5.40
CA LYS A 86 22.69 1.21 -5.99
C LYS A 86 23.25 2.63 -5.87
N VAL A 87 22.40 3.64 -5.64
CA VAL A 87 22.81 5.05 -5.75
C VAL A 87 22.49 5.88 -4.51
N ILE A 88 21.66 5.39 -3.59
CA ILE A 88 21.38 6.09 -2.33
C ILE A 88 22.58 6.02 -1.38
N SER A 89 22.71 7.04 -0.51
CA SER A 89 23.70 7.00 0.57
C SER A 89 23.36 5.87 1.55
N PRO A 90 24.38 5.17 2.12
CA PRO A 90 24.15 4.22 3.22
C PRO A 90 23.45 4.86 4.43
N ASP A 91 23.64 6.18 4.63
CA ASP A 91 23.03 6.92 5.74
C ASP A 91 21.56 7.27 5.48
N SER A 92 21.10 7.24 4.21
CA SER A 92 19.71 7.52 3.87
C SER A 92 18.78 6.41 4.38
N CYS A 93 17.65 6.78 4.97
CA CYS A 93 16.63 5.80 5.36
C CYS A 93 15.77 5.40 4.15
N MET A 94 15.74 4.10 3.82
CA MET A 94 14.89 3.54 2.76
C MET A 94 13.57 3.03 3.34
N VAL A 95 12.50 3.78 3.18
CA VAL A 95 11.15 3.40 3.60
C VAL A 95 10.39 2.80 2.43
N PHE A 96 10.01 1.54 2.54
CA PHE A 96 9.35 0.79 1.48
C PHE A 96 7.91 0.45 1.81
N LEU A 97 7.01 0.81 0.90
CA LEU A 97 5.60 0.44 0.98
C LEU A 97 5.41 -0.90 0.29
N SER A 98 5.41 -1.95 1.10
CA SER A 98 5.10 -3.32 0.67
C SER A 98 3.58 -3.57 0.63
N SER A 99 3.14 -4.81 0.75
CA SER A 99 1.74 -5.18 0.55
C SER A 99 1.36 -6.39 1.41
N VAL A 100 0.07 -6.54 1.70
CA VAL A 100 -0.53 -7.78 2.23
C VAL A 100 -0.40 -8.95 1.24
N ALA A 101 -0.16 -8.70 -0.03
CA ALA A 101 0.00 -9.74 -1.05
C ALA A 101 1.26 -10.61 -0.88
N VAL A 102 2.17 -10.26 0.04
CA VAL A 102 3.34 -11.08 0.37
C VAL A 102 3.00 -12.28 1.25
N TYR A 103 1.79 -12.35 1.78
CA TYR A 103 1.34 -13.42 2.67
C TYR A 103 0.76 -14.61 1.90
N PRO A 104 0.86 -15.83 2.47
CA PRO A 104 0.27 -17.03 1.91
C PRO A 104 -1.26 -17.03 2.08
N ASP A 105 -1.92 -17.94 1.35
CA ASP A 105 -3.35 -18.19 1.44
C ASP A 105 -3.65 -19.16 2.61
N ILE A 106 -3.45 -18.66 3.83
CA ILE A 106 -3.77 -19.34 5.09
C ILE A 106 -4.52 -18.39 6.01
N LYS A 107 -5.10 -18.92 7.09
CA LYS A 107 -5.86 -18.12 8.07
C LYS A 107 -4.94 -17.09 8.76
N GLY A 108 -5.37 -15.82 8.72
CA GLY A 108 -4.75 -14.71 9.46
C GLY A 108 -5.32 -14.54 10.89
N PRO A 109 -4.96 -13.48 11.62
CA PRO A 109 -4.09 -12.39 11.14
C PRO A 109 -2.62 -12.81 11.01
N HIS A 110 -1.94 -12.28 9.98
CA HIS A 110 -0.56 -12.66 9.67
C HIS A 110 0.44 -11.83 10.49
N LYS A 111 1.53 -12.48 10.92
CA LYS A 111 2.72 -11.84 11.51
C LYS A 111 3.82 -11.65 10.46
N GLU A 112 4.76 -10.74 10.73
CA GLU A 112 5.81 -10.34 9.79
C GLU A 112 6.77 -11.47 9.39
N ASN A 113 6.90 -12.51 10.22
CA ASN A 113 7.77 -13.67 9.96
C ASN A 113 7.17 -14.71 9.00
N ILE A 114 5.92 -14.49 8.54
CA ILE A 114 5.24 -15.38 7.58
C ILE A 114 5.36 -14.74 6.19
N GLU A 115 5.79 -15.52 5.20
CA GLU A 115 5.92 -15.09 3.81
C GLU A 115 5.49 -16.23 2.89
N GLY A 116 4.82 -15.92 1.78
CA GLY A 116 4.36 -16.94 0.82
C GLY A 116 3.35 -16.35 -0.18
N PRO A 117 3.78 -15.42 -1.07
CA PRO A 117 2.89 -14.77 -2.02
C PRO A 117 2.24 -15.77 -2.98
N VAL A 118 0.96 -15.57 -3.26
CA VAL A 118 0.16 -16.46 -4.12
C VAL A 118 -0.05 -15.92 -5.54
N ASN A 119 0.52 -14.75 -5.84
CA ASN A 119 0.47 -14.12 -7.16
C ASN A 119 1.76 -13.38 -7.46
N TYR A 120 1.97 -13.02 -8.74
CA TYR A 120 3.22 -12.41 -9.18
C TYR A 120 3.45 -11.02 -8.58
N TYR A 121 2.40 -10.22 -8.36
CA TYR A 121 2.54 -8.94 -7.65
C TYR A 121 3.15 -9.13 -6.26
N GLY A 122 2.59 -10.02 -5.46
CA GLY A 122 3.13 -10.35 -4.13
C GLY A 122 4.57 -10.86 -4.19
N HIS A 123 4.89 -11.70 -5.19
CA HIS A 123 6.26 -12.16 -5.43
C HIS A 123 7.21 -10.98 -5.68
N THR A 124 6.86 -10.05 -6.58
CA THR A 124 7.71 -8.87 -6.84
C THR A 124 7.90 -7.98 -5.61
N LYS A 125 6.87 -7.83 -4.77
CA LYS A 125 6.96 -7.06 -3.52
C LYS A 125 7.90 -7.74 -2.53
N LEU A 126 7.80 -9.06 -2.37
CA LEU A 126 8.68 -9.83 -1.48
C LEU A 126 10.14 -9.80 -1.95
N GLU A 127 10.39 -9.93 -3.25
CA GLU A 127 11.76 -9.82 -3.78
C GLU A 127 12.36 -8.42 -3.54
N ALA A 128 11.56 -7.37 -3.71
CA ALA A 128 11.98 -6.01 -3.35
C ALA A 128 12.30 -5.86 -1.85
N GLU A 129 11.49 -6.45 -0.95
CA GLU A 129 11.79 -6.48 0.48
C GLU A 129 13.13 -7.14 0.81
N LYS A 130 13.41 -8.29 0.17
CA LYS A 130 14.70 -9.00 0.37
C LYS A 130 15.90 -8.11 0.01
N MET A 131 15.79 -7.37 -1.10
CA MET A 131 16.85 -6.43 -1.50
C MET A 131 16.97 -5.27 -0.50
N ILE A 132 15.86 -4.70 -0.04
CA ILE A 132 15.85 -3.56 0.88
C ILE A 132 16.43 -3.96 2.24
N LYS A 133 16.18 -5.17 2.72
CA LYS A 133 16.76 -5.71 3.96
C LYS A 133 18.30 -5.75 3.95
N THR A 134 18.97 -5.67 2.78
CA THR A 134 20.42 -5.53 2.70
C THR A 134 20.93 -4.11 2.97
N HIS A 135 20.05 -3.11 2.92
CA HIS A 135 20.37 -1.72 3.24
C HIS A 135 20.25 -1.49 4.75
N ILE A 136 21.28 -0.88 5.35
CA ILE A 136 21.41 -0.78 6.82
C ILE A 136 20.24 -0.03 7.46
N ASN A 137 19.87 1.13 6.87
CA ASN A 137 18.79 1.99 7.33
C ASN A 137 17.51 1.73 6.52
N HIS A 138 16.75 0.68 6.87
CA HIS A 138 15.51 0.37 6.16
C HIS A 138 14.31 0.24 7.07
N LEU A 139 13.15 0.58 6.50
CA LEU A 139 11.85 0.44 7.16
C LEU A 139 10.83 -0.05 6.11
N ILE A 140 10.22 -1.19 6.34
CA ILE A 140 9.29 -1.84 5.43
C ILE A 140 7.92 -1.90 6.07
N PHE A 141 6.89 -1.45 5.37
CA PHE A 141 5.50 -1.55 5.80
C PHE A 141 4.70 -2.47 4.89
N ARG A 142 4.11 -3.50 5.47
CA ARG A 142 3.13 -4.38 4.81
C ARG A 142 1.74 -3.96 5.22
N GLY A 143 0.92 -3.53 4.28
CA GLY A 143 -0.42 -3.05 4.61
C GLY A 143 -1.36 -2.93 3.43
N ALA A 144 -2.61 -2.63 3.73
CA ALA A 144 -3.65 -2.26 2.79
C ALA A 144 -4.31 -0.95 3.24
N MET A 145 -4.84 -0.19 2.29
CA MET A 145 -5.40 1.12 2.57
C MET A 145 -6.64 1.41 1.74
N PHE A 146 -7.46 2.32 2.23
CA PHE A 146 -8.65 2.84 1.57
C PHE A 146 -8.82 4.34 1.86
N GLY A 147 -9.75 4.99 1.19
CA GLY A 147 -10.08 6.40 1.39
C GLY A 147 -10.13 7.17 0.09
N PRO A 148 -10.54 8.45 0.12
CA PRO A 148 -10.74 9.27 -1.08
C PRO A 148 -9.47 9.39 -1.91
N SER A 149 -9.55 9.00 -3.19
CA SER A 149 -8.43 9.17 -4.11
C SER A 149 -8.29 10.64 -4.51
N LYS A 150 -7.12 11.19 -4.23
CA LYS A 150 -6.70 12.49 -4.80
C LYS A 150 -6.02 12.33 -6.15
N SER A 151 -5.89 11.11 -6.66
CA SER A 151 -5.32 10.78 -7.96
C SER A 151 -6.41 10.66 -9.01
N LYS A 152 -6.25 11.33 -10.15
CA LYS A 152 -7.21 11.24 -11.28
C LYS A 152 -7.14 9.90 -12.02
N SER A 153 -6.03 9.17 -11.86
CA SER A 153 -5.75 7.94 -12.62
C SER A 153 -6.06 6.65 -11.85
N ARG A 154 -6.44 6.75 -10.56
CA ARG A 154 -6.66 5.58 -9.74
C ARG A 154 -7.76 5.79 -8.70
N MET A 155 -8.68 4.86 -8.66
CA MET A 155 -9.76 4.78 -7.68
C MET A 155 -9.38 3.81 -6.56
N SER A 156 -9.72 4.13 -5.31
CA SER A 156 -9.61 3.20 -4.19
C SER A 156 -10.80 2.25 -4.16
N LEU A 157 -10.73 1.20 -3.32
CA LEU A 157 -11.87 0.30 -3.12
C LEU A 157 -13.09 1.06 -2.54
N SER A 158 -12.87 1.95 -1.58
CA SER A 158 -13.96 2.77 -1.02
C SER A 158 -14.57 3.72 -2.05
N ASP A 159 -13.75 4.37 -2.89
CA ASP A 159 -14.26 5.23 -3.96
C ASP A 159 -15.13 4.44 -4.95
N PHE A 160 -14.68 3.25 -5.32
CA PHE A 160 -15.43 2.36 -6.21
C PHE A 160 -16.79 2.00 -5.61
N ILE A 161 -16.82 1.60 -4.33
CA ILE A 161 -18.06 1.25 -3.65
C ILE A 161 -19.00 2.46 -3.57
N ILE A 162 -18.48 3.59 -3.09
CA ILE A 162 -19.25 4.84 -2.94
C ILE A 162 -19.81 5.31 -4.29
N GLU A 163 -19.00 5.29 -5.34
CA GLU A 163 -19.44 5.69 -6.68
C GLU A 163 -20.58 4.81 -7.20
N ARG A 164 -20.46 3.47 -7.02
CA ARG A 164 -21.50 2.55 -7.47
C ARG A 164 -22.80 2.77 -6.71
N LEU A 165 -22.75 2.83 -5.38
CA LEU A 165 -23.91 2.98 -4.53
C LEU A 165 -24.58 4.35 -4.71
N SER A 166 -23.82 5.45 -4.75
CA SER A 166 -24.35 6.81 -4.95
C SER A 166 -25.05 6.97 -6.30
N LYS A 167 -24.67 6.17 -7.31
CA LYS A 167 -25.30 6.18 -8.65
C LYS A 167 -26.36 5.09 -8.79
N ASN A 168 -26.72 4.41 -7.73
CA ASN A 168 -27.66 3.26 -7.71
C ASN A 168 -27.29 2.20 -8.78
N LYS A 169 -25.98 1.85 -8.88
CA LYS A 169 -25.45 0.87 -9.83
C LYS A 169 -25.13 -0.44 -9.15
N PRO A 170 -25.35 -1.60 -9.82
CA PRO A 170 -25.00 -2.90 -9.25
C PRO A 170 -23.54 -2.97 -8.83
N VAL A 171 -23.26 -3.54 -7.66
CA VAL A 171 -21.92 -3.83 -7.16
C VAL A 171 -21.89 -5.22 -6.53
N THR A 172 -20.90 -6.02 -6.91
CA THR A 172 -20.63 -7.33 -6.29
C THR A 172 -19.48 -7.16 -5.31
N LEU A 173 -19.69 -7.58 -4.06
CA LEU A 173 -18.69 -7.52 -2.99
C LEU A 173 -18.38 -8.94 -2.50
N PHE A 174 -17.10 -9.20 -2.21
CA PHE A 174 -16.63 -10.51 -1.77
C PHE A 174 -16.81 -10.68 -0.27
N ASP A 175 -17.48 -11.76 0.13
CA ASP A 175 -17.74 -12.10 1.54
C ASP A 175 -16.71 -13.08 2.13
N ASP A 176 -15.89 -13.67 1.29
CA ASP A 176 -14.79 -14.58 1.63
C ASP A 176 -13.43 -13.89 1.79
N GLU A 177 -13.19 -12.72 1.20
CA GLU A 177 -11.92 -11.99 1.31
C GLU A 177 -11.90 -11.09 2.55
N LEU A 178 -11.11 -11.49 3.56
CA LEU A 178 -10.93 -10.75 4.82
C LEU A 178 -9.71 -9.82 4.73
N PHE A 179 -9.79 -8.62 5.30
CA PHE A 179 -8.68 -7.66 5.33
C PHE A 179 -8.82 -6.66 6.50
N SER A 180 -7.73 -6.00 6.87
CA SER A 180 -7.68 -4.99 7.93
C SER A 180 -7.02 -3.70 7.45
N PRO A 181 -7.63 -2.98 6.47
CA PRO A 181 -7.02 -1.79 5.90
C PRO A 181 -7.11 -0.59 6.84
N LEU A 182 -6.24 0.40 6.61
CA LEU A 182 -6.33 1.72 7.24
C LEU A 182 -6.79 2.78 6.24
N HIS A 183 -7.42 3.83 6.74
CA HIS A 183 -7.66 5.03 5.93
C HIS A 183 -6.32 5.65 5.50
N LEU A 184 -6.24 6.18 4.29
CA LEU A 184 -5.02 6.75 3.71
C LEU A 184 -4.34 7.79 4.59
N SER A 185 -5.11 8.61 5.32
CA SER A 185 -4.57 9.62 6.24
C SER A 185 -3.89 8.98 7.46
N SER A 186 -4.51 7.96 8.06
CA SER A 186 -3.95 7.23 9.21
C SER A 186 -2.70 6.46 8.79
N PHE A 187 -2.79 5.76 7.66
CA PHE A 187 -1.68 5.01 7.09
C PHE A 187 -0.45 5.90 6.89
N SER A 188 -0.64 7.07 6.26
CA SER A 188 0.44 8.04 6.04
C SER A 188 1.01 8.61 7.34
N LYS A 189 0.14 8.96 8.30
CA LYS A 189 0.54 9.50 9.61
C LYS A 189 1.39 8.49 10.39
N ILE A 190 0.97 7.22 10.45
CA ILE A 190 1.69 6.18 11.19
C ILE A 190 3.07 5.94 10.56
N ILE A 191 3.19 5.92 9.23
CA ILE A 191 4.49 5.82 8.54
C ILE A 191 5.42 6.95 8.98
N LEU A 192 4.95 8.20 8.92
CA LEU A 192 5.81 9.35 9.26
C LEU A 192 6.19 9.40 10.75
N ILE A 193 5.29 9.00 11.64
CA ILE A 193 5.62 8.83 13.07
C ILE A 193 6.71 7.78 13.25
N SER A 194 6.62 6.64 12.53
CA SER A 194 7.63 5.57 12.60
C SER A 194 9.00 6.05 12.10
N VAL A 195 9.02 6.76 10.98
CA VAL A 195 10.24 7.36 10.42
C VAL A 195 10.85 8.35 11.41
N ASN A 196 10.05 9.26 11.97
CA ASN A 196 10.52 10.26 12.91
C ASN A 196 11.03 9.67 14.23
N LYS A 197 10.52 8.50 14.63
CA LYS A 197 11.04 7.73 15.78
C LYS A 197 12.30 6.90 15.45
N GLY A 198 12.77 6.91 14.21
CA GLY A 198 13.93 6.14 13.77
C GLY A 198 13.71 4.62 13.81
N LEU A 199 12.48 4.15 13.60
CA LEU A 199 12.22 2.72 13.55
C LEU A 199 12.92 2.08 12.36
N GLN A 200 13.36 0.84 12.53
CA GLN A 200 13.99 0.02 11.50
C GLN A 200 13.38 -1.39 11.48
N GLY A 201 13.40 -2.01 10.32
CA GLY A 201 12.90 -3.37 10.12
C GLY A 201 11.59 -3.45 9.33
N THR A 202 10.86 -4.55 9.49
CA THR A 202 9.60 -4.83 8.78
C THR A 202 8.44 -4.84 9.75
N PHE A 203 7.38 -4.13 9.40
CA PHE A 203 6.18 -4.00 10.23
C PHE A 203 4.91 -4.15 9.42
N ASN A 204 3.96 -4.85 10.01
CA ASN A 204 2.58 -4.83 9.56
C ASN A 204 1.90 -3.51 9.98
N ILE A 205 1.11 -2.96 9.07
CA ILE A 205 0.34 -1.74 9.32
C ILE A 205 -1.11 -1.95 8.87
N GLY A 206 -1.98 -2.24 9.82
CA GLY A 206 -3.40 -2.54 9.61
C GLY A 206 -4.27 -2.10 10.78
N SER A 207 -5.57 -1.99 10.55
CA SER A 207 -6.55 -1.70 11.60
C SER A 207 -6.74 -2.90 12.54
N GLN A 208 -7.19 -2.65 13.76
CA GLN A 208 -7.64 -3.71 14.65
C GLN A 208 -8.90 -4.38 14.11
N GLY A 209 -8.99 -5.71 14.27
CA GLY A 209 -10.11 -6.53 13.85
C GLY A 209 -10.00 -6.93 12.39
N GLY A 210 -10.59 -6.17 11.52
CA GLY A 210 -10.76 -6.51 10.11
C GLY A 210 -12.12 -7.14 9.82
N MET A 211 -12.50 -7.18 8.55
CA MET A 211 -13.78 -7.72 8.10
C MET A 211 -13.68 -8.16 6.63
N SER A 212 -14.74 -8.78 6.11
CA SER A 212 -14.82 -9.09 4.68
C SER A 212 -15.00 -7.82 3.83
N LYS A 213 -14.66 -7.89 2.54
CA LYS A 213 -14.92 -6.77 1.61
C LYS A 213 -16.40 -6.46 1.49
N ALA A 214 -17.27 -7.45 1.62
CA ALA A 214 -18.71 -7.25 1.63
C ALA A 214 -19.14 -6.48 2.89
N GLU A 215 -18.71 -6.93 4.07
CA GLU A 215 -18.98 -6.25 5.33
C GLU A 215 -18.49 -4.80 5.32
N PHE A 216 -17.26 -4.58 4.81
CA PHE A 216 -16.69 -3.25 4.63
C PHE A 216 -17.58 -2.34 3.77
N GLY A 217 -18.09 -2.87 2.64
CA GLY A 217 -19.00 -2.12 1.79
C GLY A 217 -20.33 -1.77 2.46
N PHE A 218 -20.90 -2.70 3.23
CA PHE A 218 -22.12 -2.43 4.01
C PHE A 218 -21.88 -1.38 5.11
N LYS A 219 -20.72 -1.42 5.79
CA LYS A 219 -20.37 -0.42 6.81
C LYS A 219 -20.15 0.98 6.20
N ILE A 220 -19.60 1.08 4.98
CA ILE A 220 -19.49 2.33 4.24
C ILE A 220 -20.90 2.84 3.89
N ALA A 221 -21.76 1.99 3.37
CA ALA A 221 -23.12 2.37 3.01
C ALA A 221 -23.91 2.88 4.22
N ASP A 222 -23.85 2.18 5.33
CA ASP A 222 -24.46 2.55 6.61
C ASP A 222 -23.95 3.93 7.09
N HIS A 223 -22.63 4.13 7.09
CA HIS A 223 -22.02 5.40 7.52
C HIS A 223 -22.43 6.59 6.65
N LEU A 224 -22.57 6.39 5.35
CA LEU A 224 -22.90 7.46 4.40
C LEU A 224 -24.39 7.56 4.04
N GLY A 225 -25.25 6.74 4.66
CA GLY A 225 -26.70 6.72 4.36
C GLY A 225 -27.02 6.28 2.94
N LEU A 226 -26.22 5.39 2.34
CA LEU A 226 -26.40 4.90 0.97
C LEU A 226 -27.23 3.62 0.95
N SER A 227 -28.15 3.47 -0.05
CA SER A 227 -28.89 2.22 -0.24
C SER A 227 -27.95 1.07 -0.61
N THR A 228 -28.27 -0.12 -0.11
CA THR A 228 -27.57 -1.37 -0.41
C THR A 228 -28.40 -2.31 -1.32
N ASP A 229 -29.52 -1.85 -1.88
CA ASP A 229 -30.42 -2.67 -2.72
C ASP A 229 -29.72 -3.25 -3.96
N MET A 230 -28.67 -2.56 -4.43
CA MET A 230 -27.88 -2.94 -5.60
C MET A 230 -26.61 -3.73 -5.24
N VAL A 231 -26.45 -4.14 -3.97
CA VAL A 231 -25.30 -4.93 -3.52
C VAL A 231 -25.60 -6.42 -3.63
N SER A 232 -24.76 -7.15 -4.34
CA SER A 232 -24.71 -8.61 -4.32
C SER A 232 -23.46 -9.08 -3.59
N LYS A 233 -23.59 -10.18 -2.83
CA LYS A 233 -22.45 -10.87 -2.22
C LYS A 233 -22.09 -12.09 -3.06
N ARG A 234 -20.79 -12.38 -3.15
CA ARG A 234 -20.28 -13.57 -3.84
C ARG A 234 -18.94 -13.98 -3.27
N ALA A 235 -18.62 -15.26 -3.32
CA ALA A 235 -17.26 -15.71 -3.06
C ALA A 235 -16.33 -15.29 -4.20
N SER A 236 -15.14 -14.80 -3.85
CA SER A 236 -14.15 -14.33 -4.84
C SER A 236 -13.64 -15.46 -5.72
N THR A 237 -13.67 -16.68 -5.20
CA THR A 237 -13.30 -17.94 -5.89
C THR A 237 -14.25 -18.31 -7.04
N GLU A 238 -15.46 -17.73 -7.08
CA GLU A 238 -16.43 -17.95 -8.16
C GLU A 238 -16.17 -17.08 -9.40
N ILE A 239 -15.21 -16.14 -9.33
CA ILE A 239 -14.90 -15.23 -10.45
C ILE A 239 -13.81 -15.83 -11.31
N SER A 240 -14.16 -16.24 -12.52
CA SER A 240 -13.21 -16.75 -13.51
C SER A 240 -12.30 -15.63 -14.07
N GLY A 241 -11.09 -15.99 -14.47
CA GLY A 241 -10.15 -15.07 -15.11
C GLY A 241 -9.46 -14.08 -14.18
N ARG A 242 -9.70 -14.17 -12.86
CA ARG A 242 -9.06 -13.37 -11.84
C ARG A 242 -7.82 -14.09 -11.29
N SER A 243 -6.69 -13.42 -11.20
CA SER A 243 -5.49 -13.97 -10.57
C SER A 243 -5.74 -14.33 -9.11
N LYS A 244 -5.06 -15.35 -8.59
CA LYS A 244 -5.24 -15.79 -7.21
C LYS A 244 -4.91 -14.67 -6.21
N ARG A 245 -5.69 -14.58 -5.15
CA ARG A 245 -5.46 -13.72 -3.97
C ARG A 245 -5.65 -14.55 -2.72
N ALA A 246 -4.89 -14.25 -1.66
CA ALA A 246 -5.13 -14.85 -0.37
C ALA A 246 -6.52 -14.42 0.16
N ILE A 247 -7.24 -15.37 0.75
CA ILE A 247 -8.58 -15.13 1.29
C ILE A 247 -8.53 -14.32 2.58
N ASP A 248 -7.57 -14.60 3.46
CA ASP A 248 -7.41 -13.87 4.71
C ASP A 248 -6.13 -13.00 4.65
N MET A 249 -6.31 -11.71 4.47
CA MET A 249 -5.24 -10.71 4.40
C MET A 249 -5.24 -9.80 5.64
N ARG A 250 -5.82 -10.26 6.76
CA ARG A 250 -5.75 -9.52 8.03
C ARG A 250 -4.34 -9.56 8.60
N LEU A 251 -3.95 -8.49 9.26
CA LEU A 251 -2.61 -8.27 9.77
C LEU A 251 -2.59 -8.24 11.30
N ASP A 252 -1.58 -8.85 11.89
CA ASP A 252 -1.19 -8.62 13.27
C ASP A 252 -0.20 -7.44 13.29
N SER A 253 -0.64 -6.28 13.78
CA SER A 253 0.16 -5.06 13.88
C SER A 253 0.77 -4.85 15.27
N SER A 254 0.70 -5.83 16.17
CA SER A 254 1.13 -5.73 17.56
C SER A 254 2.61 -5.33 17.72
N SER A 255 3.46 -5.77 16.79
CA SER A 255 4.87 -5.37 16.75
C SER A 255 5.01 -3.85 16.55
N LEU A 256 4.30 -3.28 15.60
CA LEU A 256 4.33 -1.83 15.34
C LEU A 256 3.70 -1.04 16.51
N GLU A 257 2.56 -1.51 17.05
CA GLU A 257 1.90 -0.90 18.21
C GLU A 257 2.85 -0.78 19.41
N LYS A 258 3.56 -1.87 19.74
CA LYS A 258 4.54 -1.90 20.82
C LYS A 258 5.69 -0.91 20.58
N ASN A 259 6.27 -0.89 19.38
CA ASN A 259 7.40 -0.02 19.06
C ASN A 259 7.01 1.47 19.05
N LEU A 260 5.79 1.78 18.64
CA LEU A 260 5.28 3.15 18.63
C LEU A 260 4.68 3.60 19.97
N ASN A 261 4.38 2.68 20.88
CA ASN A 261 3.50 2.90 22.02
C ASN A 261 2.18 3.55 21.57
N TYR A 262 1.55 2.94 20.58
CA TYR A 262 0.38 3.47 19.88
C TYR A 262 -0.56 2.33 19.51
N SER A 263 -1.84 2.40 19.91
CA SER A 263 -2.85 1.42 19.51
C SER A 263 -3.39 1.73 18.11
N MET A 264 -3.41 0.73 17.24
CA MET A 264 -4.03 0.90 15.91
C MET A 264 -5.54 1.17 16.07
N PRO A 265 -6.12 2.04 15.25
CA PRO A 265 -7.56 2.26 15.26
C PRO A 265 -8.30 1.00 14.78
N THR A 266 -9.53 0.84 15.21
CA THR A 266 -10.44 -0.16 14.66
C THR A 266 -10.83 0.19 13.22
N LEU A 267 -11.19 -0.83 12.43
CA LEU A 267 -11.63 -0.58 11.05
C LEU A 267 -12.91 0.28 10.99
N ILE A 268 -13.77 0.18 12.01
CA ILE A 268 -14.99 1.02 12.10
C ILE A 268 -14.62 2.51 12.32
N GLU A 269 -13.64 2.80 13.18
CA GLU A 269 -13.15 4.18 13.37
C GLU A 269 -12.52 4.74 12.09
N GLU A 270 -11.86 3.88 11.33
CA GLU A 270 -11.25 4.29 10.05
C GLU A 270 -12.30 4.58 8.96
N ILE A 271 -13.39 3.80 8.91
CA ILE A 271 -14.52 4.04 7.98
C ILE A 271 -15.18 5.39 8.24
N LYS A 272 -15.29 5.83 9.49
CA LYS A 272 -15.85 7.14 9.86
C LYS A 272 -15.07 8.35 9.31
N LYS A 273 -13.92 8.13 8.68
CA LYS A 273 -13.11 9.18 8.03
C LYS A 273 -13.48 9.41 6.56
N LEU A 274 -14.40 8.60 6.01
CA LEU A 274 -14.94 8.79 4.68
C LEU A 274 -16.02 9.88 4.69
#